data_170e05f6a81afdf0c066361834fe4bca
#
_entry.id   170e05f6a81afdf0c066361834fe4bca
#
_cell.length_a   1.000
_cell.length_b   1.000
_cell.length_c   1.000
_cell.angle_alpha   90.00
_cell.angle_beta   90.00
_cell.angle_gamma   90.00
#
_symmetry.space_group_name_H-M   'P 1'
#
loop_
_entity.id
_entity.type
_entity.pdbx_description
1 polymer ?
#
loop_
_entity_poly.entity_id
_entity_poly.type
_entity_poly.pdbx_seq_one_letter_code
_entity_poly.pdbx_strand_id
1 'polypeptide(L)'
;MKNIIRTIIILLLPLTIGACATMDAAVRKVQGEYHAVQGQYYLNRGDFAAGRAAFAPRVAQWPDDPELNYFMARFELGGDKPEAALPFIQKAVKLAPANADYRFWEGVTWWALMKPDKERAAYEKALSIDPDHLSANLYLAHNMLDRGRNAEALKLYDKALSLNPDEPQAMFNRAVALERLKRDREMKLAMHRYLENYPDAPLARQGVRMLNEAGDFSWRNHVIGLRTIPLKAVEFRPGTATLTENGEASLRRIGEMLNDKADLNVHVVVYVKGDTALARDRALAVREYVRRQYPKVAPARLAPSWFGKPESIKTDTGTHSLAQSVNIFTKVQ
;
A
#
# COMPACT_ATOMS: atom_id res chain seq x y z
N MET A 1 11.86 -73.91 19.10
CA MET A 1 11.33 -73.22 17.91
C MET A 1 10.12 -72.30 18.24
N LYS A 2 9.17 -72.71 19.07
CA LYS A 2 8.00 -71.85 19.37
C LYS A 2 8.32 -70.54 20.07
N ASN A 3 9.35 -70.39 20.91
CA ASN A 3 9.75 -69.19 21.64
C ASN A 3 10.51 -68.19 20.77
N ILE A 4 11.27 -68.68 19.77
CA ILE A 4 12.02 -67.82 18.83
C ILE A 4 11.03 -67.02 17.89
N ILE A 5 9.99 -67.71 17.45
CA ILE A 5 8.96 -67.13 16.57
C ILE A 5 8.14 -65.99 17.30
N ARG A 6 7.85 -66.21 18.61
CA ARG A 6 7.18 -65.18 19.41
C ARG A 6 8.03 -63.91 19.62
N THR A 7 9.34 -64.08 19.83
CA THR A 7 10.27 -62.95 20.05
C THR A 7 10.49 -62.16 18.77
N ILE A 8 10.53 -62.80 17.60
CA ILE A 8 10.67 -62.13 16.29
C ILE A 8 9.40 -61.33 15.93
N ILE A 9 8.20 -61.87 16.23
CA ILE A 9 6.93 -61.14 15.97
C ILE A 9 6.81 -59.92 16.85
N ILE A 10 7.27 -59.95 18.14
CA ILE A 10 7.22 -58.80 19.04
C ILE A 10 8.23 -57.71 18.66
N LEU A 11 9.38 -58.07 18.04
CA LEU A 11 10.41 -57.14 17.58
C LEU A 11 10.08 -56.51 16.20
N LEU A 12 9.31 -57.19 15.35
CA LEU A 12 8.93 -56.69 14.03
C LEU A 12 7.68 -55.80 14.06
N LEU A 13 6.78 -55.96 15.04
CA LEU A 13 5.57 -55.14 15.17
C LEU A 13 5.86 -53.64 15.37
N PRO A 14 6.79 -53.18 16.24
CA PRO A 14 7.08 -51.75 16.36
C PRO A 14 7.81 -51.16 15.15
N LEU A 15 8.58 -51.96 14.40
CA LEU A 15 9.25 -51.53 13.16
C LEU A 15 8.25 -51.31 12.01
N THR A 16 7.22 -52.12 11.89
CA THR A 16 6.18 -51.96 10.86
C THR A 16 5.24 -50.80 11.18
N ILE A 17 4.90 -50.57 12.46
CA ILE A 17 4.08 -49.45 12.89
C ILE A 17 4.85 -48.12 12.71
N GLY A 18 6.14 -48.09 13.02
CA GLY A 18 7.00 -46.93 12.79
C GLY A 18 7.17 -46.60 11.29
N ALA A 19 7.34 -47.61 10.44
CA ALA A 19 7.45 -47.40 8.99
C ALA A 19 6.13 -46.92 8.34
N CYS A 20 4.99 -47.43 8.78
CA CYS A 20 3.69 -46.93 8.33
C CYS A 20 3.45 -45.49 8.77
N ALA A 21 3.77 -45.16 10.01
CA ALA A 21 3.58 -43.77 10.52
C ALA A 21 4.48 -42.76 9.80
N THR A 22 5.71 -43.11 9.47
CA THR A 22 6.64 -42.26 8.69
C THR A 22 6.21 -42.12 7.23
N MET A 23 5.69 -43.20 6.62
CA MET A 23 5.18 -43.19 5.26
C MET A 23 3.90 -42.33 5.16
N ASP A 24 2.99 -42.44 6.13
CA ASP A 24 1.78 -41.57 6.23
C ASP A 24 2.13 -40.10 6.44
N ALA A 25 3.18 -39.82 7.20
CA ALA A 25 3.64 -38.43 7.40
C ALA A 25 4.26 -37.85 6.11
N ALA A 26 5.04 -38.68 5.37
CA ALA A 26 5.62 -38.27 4.09
C ALA A 26 4.54 -38.06 3.02
N VAL A 27 3.54 -38.92 2.95
CA VAL A 27 2.39 -38.76 2.03
C VAL A 27 1.59 -37.52 2.36
N ARG A 28 1.30 -37.26 3.63
CA ARG A 28 0.61 -36.05 4.06
C ARG A 28 1.39 -34.78 3.71
N LYS A 29 2.72 -34.80 3.85
CA LYS A 29 3.56 -33.64 3.48
C LYS A 29 3.48 -33.35 1.97
N VAL A 30 3.61 -34.37 1.13
CA VAL A 30 3.52 -34.23 -0.33
C VAL A 30 2.11 -33.75 -0.75
N GLN A 31 1.07 -34.28 -0.11
CA GLN A 31 -0.30 -33.84 -0.35
C GLN A 31 -0.51 -32.36 0.05
N GLY A 32 0.03 -31.95 1.21
CA GLY A 32 -0.02 -30.55 1.65
C GLY A 32 0.67 -29.61 0.67
N GLU A 33 1.88 -29.94 0.22
CA GLU A 33 2.60 -29.16 -0.80
C GLU A 33 1.80 -29.05 -2.11
N TYR A 34 1.14 -30.13 -2.53
CA TYR A 34 0.27 -30.11 -3.70
C TYR A 34 -0.98 -29.24 -3.51
N HIS A 35 -1.60 -29.30 -2.33
CA HIS A 35 -2.74 -28.45 -2.00
C HIS A 35 -2.34 -26.96 -1.96
N ALA A 36 -1.16 -26.64 -1.41
CA ALA A 36 -0.63 -25.30 -1.37
C ALA A 36 -0.43 -24.72 -2.78
N VAL A 37 0.22 -25.45 -3.68
CA VAL A 37 0.45 -25.05 -5.07
C VAL A 37 -0.87 -24.79 -5.80
N GLN A 38 -1.83 -25.72 -5.70
CA GLN A 38 -3.12 -25.56 -6.35
C GLN A 38 -3.98 -24.45 -5.73
N GLY A 39 -3.99 -24.36 -4.40
CA GLY A 39 -4.72 -23.32 -3.71
C GLY A 39 -4.21 -21.92 -4.10
N GLN A 40 -2.89 -21.75 -4.11
CA GLN A 40 -2.26 -20.51 -4.53
C GLN A 40 -2.52 -20.18 -6.02
N TYR A 41 -2.58 -21.18 -6.88
CA TYR A 41 -2.94 -20.99 -8.29
C TYR A 41 -4.31 -20.32 -8.45
N TYR A 42 -5.35 -20.82 -7.76
CA TYR A 42 -6.68 -20.21 -7.82
C TYR A 42 -6.72 -18.81 -7.19
N LEU A 43 -6.03 -18.62 -6.06
CA LEU A 43 -5.95 -17.31 -5.39
C LEU A 43 -5.30 -16.24 -6.29
N ASN A 44 -4.18 -16.58 -6.94
CA ASN A 44 -3.44 -15.65 -7.81
C ASN A 44 -4.25 -15.24 -9.05
N ARG A 45 -5.17 -16.09 -9.49
CA ARG A 45 -6.07 -15.79 -10.63
C ARG A 45 -7.34 -15.08 -10.22
N GLY A 46 -7.62 -14.95 -8.91
CA GLY A 46 -8.90 -14.45 -8.42
C GLY A 46 -10.07 -15.41 -8.71
N ASP A 47 -9.79 -16.68 -9.05
CA ASP A 47 -10.81 -17.66 -9.44
C ASP A 47 -11.30 -18.44 -8.20
N PHE A 48 -11.89 -17.69 -7.28
CA PHE A 48 -12.32 -18.21 -5.99
C PHE A 48 -13.43 -19.26 -6.11
N ALA A 49 -14.32 -19.12 -7.09
CA ALA A 49 -15.40 -20.08 -7.32
C ALA A 49 -14.86 -21.44 -7.78
N ALA A 50 -13.93 -21.46 -8.73
CA ALA A 50 -13.28 -22.68 -9.18
C ALA A 50 -12.41 -23.30 -8.10
N GLY A 51 -11.68 -22.47 -7.33
CA GLY A 51 -10.90 -22.93 -6.16
C GLY A 51 -11.79 -23.64 -5.15
N ARG A 52 -12.90 -23.04 -4.78
CA ARG A 52 -13.90 -23.66 -3.88
C ARG A 52 -14.43 -24.98 -4.43
N ALA A 53 -14.84 -25.02 -5.70
CA ALA A 53 -15.35 -26.22 -6.33
C ALA A 53 -14.32 -27.38 -6.36
N ALA A 54 -13.05 -27.06 -6.60
CA ALA A 54 -11.94 -28.02 -6.63
C ALA A 54 -11.58 -28.54 -5.22
N PHE A 55 -11.72 -27.72 -4.18
CA PHE A 55 -11.30 -28.06 -2.81
C PHE A 55 -12.42 -28.67 -1.98
N ALA A 56 -13.68 -28.37 -2.24
CA ALA A 56 -14.82 -28.89 -1.45
C ALA A 56 -14.85 -30.44 -1.35
N PRO A 57 -14.67 -31.24 -2.42
CA PRO A 57 -14.60 -32.70 -2.30
C PRO A 57 -13.42 -33.18 -1.45
N ARG A 58 -12.30 -32.47 -1.49
CA ARG A 58 -11.10 -32.81 -0.71
C ARG A 58 -11.30 -32.54 0.77
N VAL A 59 -11.88 -31.38 1.13
CA VAL A 59 -12.21 -31.08 2.52
C VAL A 59 -13.21 -32.10 3.06
N ALA A 60 -14.16 -32.58 2.24
CA ALA A 60 -15.09 -33.64 2.63
C ALA A 60 -14.37 -34.97 2.88
N GLN A 61 -13.36 -35.29 2.08
CA GLN A 61 -12.55 -36.50 2.21
C GLN A 61 -11.53 -36.42 3.35
N TRP A 62 -10.90 -35.25 3.54
CA TRP A 62 -9.87 -34.99 4.56
C TRP A 62 -10.25 -33.77 5.41
N PRO A 63 -11.31 -33.89 6.24
CA PRO A 63 -11.84 -32.73 6.98
C PRO A 63 -10.83 -32.17 8.00
N ASP A 64 -9.89 -32.95 8.46
CA ASP A 64 -8.89 -32.56 9.46
C ASP A 64 -7.52 -32.18 8.82
N ASP A 65 -7.52 -31.85 7.54
CA ASP A 65 -6.36 -31.25 6.89
C ASP A 65 -6.40 -29.71 7.09
N PRO A 66 -5.40 -29.13 7.77
CA PRO A 66 -5.40 -27.69 8.06
C PRO A 66 -5.24 -26.83 6.79
N GLU A 67 -4.45 -27.30 5.82
CA GLU A 67 -4.19 -26.60 4.56
C GLU A 67 -5.45 -26.48 3.70
N LEU A 68 -6.21 -27.59 3.56
CA LEU A 68 -7.47 -27.59 2.83
C LEU A 68 -8.50 -26.64 3.46
N ASN A 69 -8.60 -26.66 4.78
CA ASN A 69 -9.49 -25.74 5.52
C ASN A 69 -9.03 -24.29 5.34
N TYR A 70 -7.74 -24.00 5.38
CA TYR A 70 -7.19 -22.68 5.12
C TYR A 70 -7.55 -22.17 3.72
N PHE A 71 -7.34 -22.97 2.67
CA PHE A 71 -7.68 -22.54 1.31
C PHE A 71 -9.18 -22.37 1.10
N MET A 72 -10.01 -23.25 1.68
CA MET A 72 -11.46 -23.04 1.63
C MET A 72 -11.87 -21.71 2.26
N ALA A 73 -11.32 -21.36 3.42
CA ALA A 73 -11.57 -20.06 4.03
C ALA A 73 -11.16 -18.90 3.11
N ARG A 74 -9.97 -19.00 2.47
CA ARG A 74 -9.47 -18.00 1.52
C ARG A 74 -10.36 -17.84 0.30
N PHE A 75 -10.89 -18.94 -0.24
CA PHE A 75 -11.82 -18.91 -1.37
C PHE A 75 -13.19 -18.33 -0.99
N GLU A 76 -13.69 -18.64 0.20
CA GLU A 76 -14.95 -18.04 0.68
C GLU A 76 -14.78 -16.53 0.93
N LEU A 77 -13.66 -16.10 1.52
CA LEU A 77 -13.34 -14.67 1.69
C LEU A 77 -13.22 -13.93 0.37
N GLY A 78 -12.49 -14.50 -0.60
CA GLY A 78 -12.35 -13.91 -1.93
C GLY A 78 -13.67 -13.86 -2.71
N GLY A 79 -14.62 -14.74 -2.37
CA GLY A 79 -15.99 -14.75 -2.87
C GLY A 79 -16.94 -13.86 -2.08
N ASP A 80 -16.43 -12.99 -1.19
CA ASP A 80 -17.22 -12.08 -0.32
C ASP A 80 -18.22 -12.82 0.58
N LYS A 81 -17.79 -13.96 1.18
CA LYS A 81 -18.58 -14.82 2.06
C LYS A 81 -17.89 -15.06 3.40
N PRO A 82 -17.65 -14.04 4.21
CA PRO A 82 -16.86 -14.17 5.43
C PRO A 82 -17.51 -15.07 6.48
N GLU A 83 -18.86 -15.16 6.54
CA GLU A 83 -19.58 -16.08 7.43
C GLU A 83 -19.29 -17.54 7.07
N ALA A 84 -19.21 -17.86 5.77
CA ALA A 84 -18.85 -19.21 5.31
C ALA A 84 -17.36 -19.52 5.50
N ALA A 85 -16.48 -18.51 5.44
CA ALA A 85 -15.04 -18.65 5.66
C ALA A 85 -14.70 -18.98 7.12
N LEU A 86 -15.46 -18.42 8.07
CA LEU A 86 -15.13 -18.47 9.51
C LEU A 86 -14.96 -19.90 10.05
N PRO A 87 -15.86 -20.86 9.84
CA PRO A 87 -15.67 -22.21 10.37
C PRO A 87 -14.44 -22.91 9.79
N PHE A 88 -14.10 -22.66 8.55
CA PHE A 88 -12.93 -23.25 7.92
C PHE A 88 -11.63 -22.70 8.51
N ILE A 89 -11.50 -21.35 8.62
CA ILE A 89 -10.27 -20.77 9.19
C ILE A 89 -10.10 -21.14 10.67
N GLN A 90 -11.17 -21.17 11.45
CA GLN A 90 -11.12 -21.61 12.84
C GLN A 90 -10.69 -23.08 12.97
N LYS A 91 -11.11 -23.92 12.04
CA LYS A 91 -10.67 -25.30 11.99
C LYS A 91 -9.21 -25.44 11.62
N ALA A 92 -8.71 -24.69 10.62
CA ALA A 92 -7.29 -24.64 10.27
C ALA A 92 -6.43 -24.22 11.47
N VAL A 93 -6.83 -23.16 12.17
CA VAL A 93 -6.18 -22.66 13.38
C VAL A 93 -6.17 -23.71 14.51
N LYS A 94 -7.27 -24.44 14.70
CA LYS A 94 -7.35 -25.51 15.72
C LYS A 94 -6.43 -26.68 15.42
N LEU A 95 -6.29 -27.03 14.13
CA LEU A 95 -5.46 -28.14 13.67
C LEU A 95 -3.97 -27.79 13.66
N ALA A 96 -3.62 -26.53 13.39
CA ALA A 96 -2.26 -26.03 13.38
C ALA A 96 -2.13 -24.69 14.18
N PRO A 97 -2.19 -24.75 15.52
CA PRO A 97 -2.27 -23.56 16.37
C PRO A 97 -1.00 -22.69 16.38
N ALA A 98 0.14 -23.23 15.93
CA ALA A 98 1.42 -22.54 15.80
C ALA A 98 1.65 -21.94 14.39
N ASN A 99 0.65 -21.95 13.53
CA ASN A 99 0.74 -21.30 12.22
C ASN A 99 0.28 -19.84 12.30
N ALA A 100 1.22 -18.92 12.12
CA ALA A 100 0.96 -17.48 12.19
C ALA A 100 0.06 -16.99 11.04
N ASP A 101 0.22 -17.57 9.82
CA ASP A 101 -0.62 -17.21 8.67
C ASP A 101 -2.08 -17.56 8.91
N TYR A 102 -2.37 -18.71 9.51
CA TYR A 102 -3.77 -19.08 9.80
C TYR A 102 -4.39 -18.13 10.81
N ARG A 103 -3.64 -17.71 11.83
CA ARG A 103 -4.08 -16.69 12.79
C ARG A 103 -4.29 -15.33 12.14
N PHE A 104 -3.40 -14.94 11.23
CA PHE A 104 -3.56 -13.71 10.46
C PHE A 104 -4.86 -13.76 9.63
N TRP A 105 -5.12 -14.85 8.91
CA TRP A 105 -6.34 -14.97 8.09
C TRP A 105 -7.62 -15.14 8.92
N GLU A 106 -7.52 -15.67 10.12
CA GLU A 106 -8.61 -15.59 11.12
C GLU A 106 -8.92 -14.12 11.44
N GLY A 107 -7.91 -13.28 11.63
CA GLY A 107 -8.06 -11.84 11.82
C GLY A 107 -8.71 -11.15 10.62
N VAL A 108 -8.26 -11.46 9.40
CA VAL A 108 -8.87 -10.94 8.15
C VAL A 108 -10.35 -11.35 8.06
N THR A 109 -10.68 -12.57 8.46
CA THR A 109 -12.08 -13.02 8.48
C THR A 109 -12.92 -12.22 9.49
N TRP A 110 -12.37 -11.94 10.68
CA TRP A 110 -13.05 -11.11 11.68
C TRP A 110 -13.18 -9.64 11.23
N TRP A 111 -12.19 -9.11 10.51
CA TRP A 111 -12.27 -7.80 9.87
C TRP A 111 -13.44 -7.74 8.88
N ALA A 112 -13.54 -8.71 7.97
CA ALA A 112 -14.64 -8.80 7.00
C ALA A 112 -16.02 -8.93 7.66
N LEU A 113 -16.08 -9.54 8.84
CA LEU A 113 -17.28 -9.66 9.68
C LEU A 113 -17.53 -8.43 10.57
N MET A 114 -16.70 -7.38 10.46
CA MET A 114 -16.78 -6.16 11.26
C MET A 114 -16.72 -6.43 12.79
N LYS A 115 -15.83 -7.32 13.21
CA LYS A 115 -15.60 -7.69 14.61
C LYS A 115 -14.21 -7.26 15.08
N PRO A 116 -13.97 -5.93 15.26
CA PRO A 116 -12.63 -5.37 15.43
C PRO A 116 -11.87 -5.84 16.68
N ASP A 117 -12.55 -6.27 17.75
CA ASP A 117 -11.85 -6.83 18.91
C ASP A 117 -11.37 -8.26 18.68
N LYS A 118 -12.12 -9.08 17.94
CA LYS A 118 -11.71 -10.43 17.55
C LYS A 118 -10.61 -10.38 16.49
N GLU A 119 -10.73 -9.47 15.54
CA GLU A 119 -9.70 -9.15 14.54
C GLU A 119 -8.36 -8.86 15.23
N ARG A 120 -8.33 -7.89 16.17
CA ARG A 120 -7.15 -7.53 16.92
C ARG A 120 -6.55 -8.74 17.64
N ALA A 121 -7.36 -9.47 18.40
CA ALA A 121 -6.89 -10.62 19.16
C ALA A 121 -6.25 -11.70 18.26
N ALA A 122 -6.78 -11.90 17.06
CA ALA A 122 -6.21 -12.85 16.10
C ALA A 122 -4.86 -12.37 15.56
N TYR A 123 -4.71 -11.08 15.20
CA TYR A 123 -3.42 -10.52 14.76
C TYR A 123 -2.38 -10.51 15.90
N GLU A 124 -2.76 -10.14 17.12
CA GLU A 124 -1.88 -10.22 18.29
C GLU A 124 -1.40 -11.66 18.51
N LYS A 125 -2.27 -12.65 18.29
CA LYS A 125 -1.90 -14.05 18.37
C LYS A 125 -0.96 -14.48 17.23
N ALA A 126 -1.18 -14.01 16.00
CA ALA A 126 -0.25 -14.22 14.90
C ALA A 126 1.15 -13.69 15.24
N LEU A 127 1.24 -12.47 15.76
CA LEU A 127 2.50 -11.84 16.15
C LEU A 127 3.16 -12.46 17.39
N SER A 128 2.40 -13.15 18.24
CA SER A 128 2.98 -13.95 19.34
C SER A 128 3.68 -15.22 18.84
N ILE A 129 3.33 -15.70 17.64
CA ILE A 129 3.92 -16.87 16.98
C ILE A 129 5.09 -16.41 16.10
N ASP A 130 4.85 -15.41 15.27
CA ASP A 130 5.83 -14.81 14.37
C ASP A 130 5.82 -13.28 14.51
N PRO A 131 6.72 -12.69 15.31
CA PRO A 131 6.83 -11.23 15.48
C PRO A 131 7.19 -10.48 14.20
N ASP A 132 7.76 -11.16 13.20
CA ASP A 132 8.19 -10.61 11.91
C ASP A 132 7.16 -10.83 10.79
N HIS A 133 5.96 -11.29 11.12
CA HIS A 133 4.88 -11.43 10.16
C HIS A 133 4.42 -10.06 9.65
N LEU A 134 4.89 -9.67 8.45
CA LEU A 134 4.66 -8.35 7.86
C LEU A 134 3.17 -7.97 7.83
N SER A 135 2.33 -8.84 7.26
CA SER A 135 0.90 -8.54 7.12
C SER A 135 0.19 -8.40 8.47
N ALA A 136 0.55 -9.21 9.48
CA ALA A 136 -0.05 -9.08 10.81
C ALA A 136 0.34 -7.77 11.50
N ASN A 137 1.60 -7.32 11.37
CA ASN A 137 2.02 -6.00 11.84
C ASN A 137 1.25 -4.88 11.16
N LEU A 138 1.12 -4.94 9.82
CA LEU A 138 0.43 -3.92 9.03
C LEU A 138 -1.06 -3.84 9.38
N TYR A 139 -1.77 -4.96 9.42
CA TYR A 139 -3.21 -4.99 9.64
C TYR A 139 -3.57 -4.71 11.11
N LEU A 140 -2.75 -5.15 12.06
CA LEU A 140 -2.91 -4.74 13.46
C LEU A 140 -2.70 -3.24 13.61
N ALA A 141 -1.74 -2.65 12.89
CA ALA A 141 -1.53 -1.21 12.88
C ALA A 141 -2.76 -0.45 12.35
N HIS A 142 -3.41 -0.95 11.29
CA HIS A 142 -4.66 -0.39 10.78
C HIS A 142 -5.77 -0.44 11.84
N ASN A 143 -5.97 -1.60 12.47
CA ASN A 143 -6.96 -1.77 13.54
C ASN A 143 -6.70 -0.78 14.71
N MET A 144 -5.43 -0.60 15.12
CA MET A 144 -5.06 0.37 16.16
C MET A 144 -5.32 1.81 15.72
N LEU A 145 -4.97 2.17 14.47
CA LEU A 145 -5.17 3.51 13.94
C LEU A 145 -6.65 3.89 13.88
N ASP A 146 -7.52 2.97 13.44
CA ASP A 146 -8.96 3.16 13.34
C ASP A 146 -9.61 3.35 14.72
N ARG A 147 -9.02 2.77 15.76
CA ARG A 147 -9.44 2.90 17.15
C ARG A 147 -8.82 4.09 17.88
N GLY A 148 -8.05 4.93 17.19
CA GLY A 148 -7.38 6.09 17.78
C GLY A 148 -6.17 5.76 18.64
N ARG A 149 -5.70 4.50 18.66
CA ARG A 149 -4.49 4.06 19.39
C ARG A 149 -3.24 4.40 18.56
N ASN A 150 -3.10 5.69 18.24
CA ASN A 150 -2.15 6.19 17.25
C ASN A 150 -0.67 5.86 17.59
N ALA A 151 -0.30 5.88 18.87
CA ALA A 151 1.08 5.59 19.29
C ALA A 151 1.44 4.09 19.11
N GLU A 152 0.48 3.21 19.29
CA GLU A 152 0.66 1.77 19.09
C GLU A 152 0.66 1.45 17.59
N ALA A 153 -0.25 2.07 16.84
CA ALA A 153 -0.26 1.98 15.38
C ALA A 153 1.09 2.41 14.79
N LEU A 154 1.65 3.52 15.26
CA LEU A 154 2.95 4.02 14.80
C LEU A 154 4.07 3.00 14.99
N LYS A 155 4.16 2.35 16.16
CA LYS A 155 5.17 1.31 16.43
C LYS A 155 5.04 0.11 15.49
N LEU A 156 3.81 -0.29 15.18
CA LEU A 156 3.54 -1.42 14.28
C LEU A 156 3.84 -1.05 12.82
N TYR A 157 3.53 0.19 12.39
CA TYR A 157 3.96 0.67 11.07
C TYR A 157 5.48 0.78 10.95
N ASP A 158 6.17 1.25 12.01
CA ASP A 158 7.63 1.27 12.05
C ASP A 158 8.21 -0.15 11.92
N LYS A 159 7.59 -1.14 12.60
CA LYS A 159 7.96 -2.56 12.46
C LYS A 159 7.71 -3.07 11.05
N ALA A 160 6.53 -2.82 10.47
CA ALA A 160 6.22 -3.22 9.10
C ALA A 160 7.22 -2.64 8.09
N LEU A 161 7.58 -1.36 8.25
CA LEU A 161 8.57 -0.68 7.40
C LEU A 161 10.01 -1.15 7.63
N SER A 162 10.33 -1.70 8.80
CA SER A 162 11.61 -2.35 9.03
C SER A 162 11.73 -3.69 8.28
N LEU A 163 10.61 -4.37 8.05
CA LEU A 163 10.50 -5.63 7.32
C LEU A 163 10.40 -5.42 5.80
N ASN A 164 9.58 -4.44 5.41
CA ASN A 164 9.44 -4.00 4.02
C ASN A 164 9.46 -2.47 3.95
N PRO A 165 10.62 -1.84 3.65
CA PRO A 165 10.76 -0.39 3.61
C PRO A 165 9.89 0.33 2.58
N ASP A 166 9.42 -0.41 1.57
CA ASP A 166 8.65 0.12 0.44
C ASP A 166 7.16 -0.27 0.48
N GLU A 167 6.64 -0.59 1.69
CA GLU A 167 5.21 -0.89 1.86
C GLU A 167 4.38 0.42 1.83
N PRO A 168 3.62 0.69 0.76
CA PRO A 168 3.00 2.00 0.56
C PRO A 168 1.92 2.31 1.59
N GLN A 169 1.17 1.30 2.05
CA GLN A 169 0.12 1.49 3.05
C GLN A 169 0.73 1.83 4.42
N ALA A 170 1.83 1.15 4.79
CA ALA A 170 2.53 1.45 6.02
C ALA A 170 3.15 2.86 6.00
N MET A 171 3.78 3.26 4.88
CA MET A 171 4.35 4.60 4.73
C MET A 171 3.29 5.70 4.89
N PHE A 172 2.18 5.58 4.19
CA PHE A 172 1.10 6.57 4.26
C PHE A 172 0.46 6.62 5.65
N ASN A 173 0.04 5.47 6.19
CA ASN A 173 -0.67 5.43 7.46
C ASN A 173 0.23 5.74 8.67
N ARG A 174 1.55 5.51 8.55
CA ARG A 174 2.54 6.03 9.50
C ARG A 174 2.48 7.55 9.58
N ALA A 175 2.40 8.24 8.45
CA ALA A 175 2.27 9.70 8.43
C ALA A 175 0.93 10.15 9.03
N VAL A 176 -0.17 9.44 8.77
CA VAL A 176 -1.47 9.70 9.41
C VAL A 176 -1.39 9.52 10.93
N ALA A 177 -0.73 8.48 11.41
CA ALA A 177 -0.54 8.27 12.86
C ALA A 177 0.25 9.42 13.49
N LEU A 178 1.31 9.90 12.82
CA LEU A 178 2.12 11.04 13.26
C LEU A 178 1.32 12.35 13.29
N GLU A 179 0.47 12.59 12.28
CA GLU A 179 -0.44 13.75 12.24
C GLU A 179 -1.39 13.73 13.45
N ARG A 180 -2.04 12.60 13.70
CA ARG A 180 -2.96 12.44 14.85
C ARG A 180 -2.25 12.58 16.21
N LEU A 181 -0.95 12.29 16.26
CA LEU A 181 -0.10 12.52 17.43
C LEU A 181 0.46 13.94 17.52
N LYS A 182 0.14 14.84 16.57
CA LYS A 182 0.65 16.22 16.47
C LYS A 182 2.19 16.29 16.33
N ARG A 183 2.79 15.29 15.69
CA ARG A 183 4.22 15.19 15.39
C ARG A 183 4.49 15.72 13.97
N ASP A 184 4.15 16.99 13.72
CA ASP A 184 4.08 17.59 12.38
C ASP A 184 5.38 17.49 11.58
N ARG A 185 6.53 17.70 12.25
CA ARG A 185 7.84 17.57 11.57
C ARG A 185 8.08 16.18 11.01
N GLU A 186 7.77 15.16 11.79
CA GLU A 186 7.96 13.77 11.40
C GLU A 186 6.91 13.31 10.38
N MET A 187 5.69 13.78 10.53
CA MET A 187 4.63 13.58 9.54
C MET A 187 5.06 14.10 8.16
N LYS A 188 5.56 15.34 8.08
CA LYS A 188 6.05 15.93 6.82
C LYS A 188 7.14 15.07 6.19
N LEU A 189 8.15 14.67 6.96
CA LEU A 189 9.23 13.79 6.46
C LEU A 189 8.71 12.44 5.94
N ALA A 190 7.79 11.81 6.69
CA ALA A 190 7.19 10.55 6.28
C ALA A 190 6.36 10.70 5.00
N MET A 191 5.58 11.77 4.90
CA MET A 191 4.73 12.02 3.73
C MET A 191 5.56 12.40 2.49
N HIS A 192 6.66 13.15 2.65
CA HIS A 192 7.61 13.39 1.55
C HIS A 192 8.15 12.09 0.98
N ARG A 193 8.64 11.18 1.86
CA ARG A 193 9.12 9.88 1.42
C ARG A 193 8.05 9.07 0.68
N TYR A 194 6.81 9.08 1.19
CA TYR A 194 5.69 8.42 0.51
C TYR A 194 5.44 9.01 -0.89
N LEU A 195 5.35 10.33 -1.02
CA LEU A 195 5.07 11.01 -2.30
C LEU A 195 6.23 10.88 -3.30
N GLU A 196 7.46 10.79 -2.83
CA GLU A 196 8.62 10.55 -3.70
C GLU A 196 8.59 9.16 -4.32
N ASN A 197 8.19 8.15 -3.55
CA ASN A 197 8.11 6.77 -4.03
C ASN A 197 6.80 6.48 -4.79
N TYR A 198 5.70 7.12 -4.39
CA TYR A 198 4.34 6.79 -4.86
C TYR A 198 3.52 8.02 -5.27
N PRO A 199 4.02 8.88 -6.16
CA PRO A 199 3.31 10.12 -6.53
C PRO A 199 1.99 9.89 -7.27
N ASP A 200 1.81 8.71 -7.88
CA ASP A 200 0.62 8.32 -8.63
C ASP A 200 -0.33 7.38 -7.87
N ALA A 201 0.02 7.01 -6.64
CA ALA A 201 -0.80 6.13 -5.83
C ALA A 201 -2.14 6.79 -5.46
N PRO A 202 -3.19 6.00 -5.20
CA PRO A 202 -4.52 6.52 -4.88
C PRO A 202 -4.54 7.52 -3.73
N LEU A 203 -3.67 7.35 -2.73
CA LEU A 203 -3.58 8.21 -1.54
C LEU A 203 -2.65 9.43 -1.72
N ALA A 204 -1.91 9.53 -2.82
CA ALA A 204 -0.94 10.62 -3.01
C ALA A 204 -1.59 12.01 -2.95
N ARG A 205 -2.78 12.19 -3.54
CA ARG A 205 -3.52 13.45 -3.46
C ARG A 205 -3.92 13.84 -2.03
N GLN A 206 -4.25 12.83 -1.22
CA GLN A 206 -4.52 13.05 0.20
C GLN A 206 -3.24 13.43 0.95
N GLY A 207 -2.13 12.77 0.65
CA GLY A 207 -0.82 13.11 1.23
C GLY A 207 -0.41 14.55 0.96
N VAL A 208 -0.61 15.04 -0.28
CA VAL A 208 -0.37 16.44 -0.61
C VAL A 208 -1.27 17.37 0.20
N ARG A 209 -2.55 17.06 0.39
CA ARG A 209 -3.43 17.87 1.26
C ARG A 209 -2.90 17.94 2.69
N MET A 210 -2.50 16.80 3.26
CA MET A 210 -1.94 16.76 4.62
C MET A 210 -0.69 17.66 4.75
N LEU A 211 0.22 17.65 3.77
CA LEU A 211 1.37 18.58 3.75
C LEU A 211 0.91 20.04 3.70
N ASN A 212 0.00 20.36 2.79
CA ASN A 212 -0.46 21.74 2.60
C ASN A 212 -1.22 22.27 3.83
N GLU A 213 -2.05 21.45 4.50
CA GLU A 213 -2.68 21.79 5.78
C GLU A 213 -1.65 22.08 6.88
N ALA A 214 -0.53 21.37 6.87
CA ALA A 214 0.59 21.60 7.76
C ALA A 214 1.51 22.77 7.31
N GLY A 215 1.13 23.52 6.28
CA GLY A 215 1.88 24.67 5.76
C GLY A 215 3.09 24.32 4.89
N ASP A 216 3.17 23.10 4.40
CA ASP A 216 4.23 22.64 3.49
C ASP A 216 3.67 22.54 2.06
N PHE A 217 4.14 23.42 1.18
CA PHE A 217 3.71 23.51 -0.22
C PHE A 217 4.77 23.01 -1.22
N SER A 218 5.71 22.21 -0.77
CA SER A 218 6.72 21.58 -1.63
C SER A 218 6.12 20.54 -2.58
N TRP A 219 4.92 20.05 -2.28
CA TRP A 219 4.05 19.30 -3.17
C TRP A 219 2.70 19.99 -3.30
N ARG A 220 2.12 19.94 -4.50
CA ARG A 220 0.80 20.51 -4.76
C ARG A 220 -0.03 19.62 -5.66
N ASN A 221 -1.35 19.64 -5.46
CA ASN A 221 -2.30 19.01 -6.36
C ASN A 221 -2.65 19.98 -7.50
N HIS A 222 -2.38 19.58 -8.72
CA HIS A 222 -2.63 20.33 -9.92
C HIS A 222 -3.75 19.70 -10.76
N VAL A 223 -4.70 20.50 -11.25
CA VAL A 223 -5.77 20.03 -12.13
C VAL A 223 -5.29 20.11 -13.57
N ILE A 224 -5.01 18.95 -14.17
CA ILE A 224 -4.50 18.85 -15.54
C ILE A 224 -5.47 17.98 -16.37
N GLY A 225 -6.19 18.60 -17.27
CA GLY A 225 -7.32 17.97 -17.95
C GLY A 225 -8.42 17.62 -16.94
N LEU A 226 -8.86 16.39 -16.96
CA LEU A 226 -9.87 15.86 -16.03
C LEU A 226 -9.26 15.23 -14.76
N ARG A 227 -7.94 15.33 -14.57
CA ARG A 227 -7.25 14.66 -13.47
C ARG A 227 -6.60 15.68 -12.54
N THR A 228 -6.64 15.36 -11.25
CA THR A 228 -5.81 16.02 -10.25
C THR A 228 -4.57 15.19 -10.00
N ILE A 229 -3.41 15.74 -10.27
CA ILE A 229 -2.12 15.07 -10.12
C ILE A 229 -1.24 15.77 -9.08
N PRO A 230 -0.60 15.02 -8.19
CA PRO A 230 0.45 15.51 -7.32
C PRO A 230 1.72 15.85 -8.12
N LEU A 231 2.25 17.04 -7.89
CA LEU A 231 3.55 17.45 -8.43
C LEU A 231 4.38 18.11 -7.34
N LYS A 232 5.70 17.90 -7.37
CA LYS A 232 6.63 18.73 -6.60
C LYS A 232 6.54 20.17 -7.06
N ALA A 233 6.78 21.12 -6.17
CA ALA A 233 6.89 22.52 -6.53
C ALA A 233 7.97 22.71 -7.60
N VAL A 234 7.66 23.52 -8.62
CA VAL A 234 8.65 23.93 -9.62
C VAL A 234 9.57 24.96 -8.98
N GLU A 235 10.81 24.54 -8.75
CA GLU A 235 11.82 25.32 -8.05
C GLU A 235 12.82 25.95 -9.00
N PHE A 236 13.30 27.15 -8.63
CA PHE A 236 14.37 27.87 -9.31
C PHE A 236 15.52 28.15 -8.36
N ARG A 237 16.72 28.32 -8.93
CA ARG A 237 17.86 28.81 -8.15
C ARG A 237 17.53 30.19 -7.57
N PRO A 238 17.93 30.50 -6.33
CA PRO A 238 17.60 31.76 -5.68
C PRO A 238 17.90 32.99 -6.54
N GLY A 239 16.96 33.92 -6.65
CA GLY A 239 17.10 35.17 -7.41
C GLY A 239 17.20 35.00 -8.93
N THR A 240 17.01 33.83 -9.49
CA THR A 240 17.15 33.56 -10.93
C THR A 240 15.93 32.88 -11.53
N ALA A 241 15.89 32.79 -12.86
CA ALA A 241 14.92 31.98 -13.62
C ALA A 241 15.51 30.61 -14.04
N THR A 242 16.63 30.19 -13.46
CA THR A 242 17.23 28.88 -13.72
C THR A 242 16.53 27.81 -12.88
N LEU A 243 15.95 26.81 -13.54
CA LEU A 243 15.31 25.67 -12.88
C LEU A 243 16.33 24.86 -12.05
N THR A 244 15.87 24.31 -10.94
CA THR A 244 16.56 23.24 -10.22
C THR A 244 16.19 21.88 -10.82
N GLU A 245 16.92 20.83 -10.47
CA GLU A 245 16.59 19.45 -10.88
C GLU A 245 15.18 19.03 -10.45
N ASN A 246 14.78 19.40 -9.22
CA ASN A 246 13.41 19.16 -8.73
C ASN A 246 12.36 19.90 -9.58
N GLY A 247 12.64 21.17 -9.93
CA GLY A 247 11.77 21.95 -10.81
C GLY A 247 11.60 21.32 -12.19
N GLU A 248 12.69 20.78 -12.76
CA GLU A 248 12.66 20.08 -14.03
C GLU A 248 11.87 18.77 -13.98
N ALA A 249 11.92 18.02 -12.88
CA ALA A 249 11.23 16.74 -12.73
C ALA A 249 9.71 16.90 -12.90
N SER A 250 9.10 17.91 -12.27
CA SER A 250 7.67 18.20 -12.44
C SER A 250 7.32 18.64 -13.85
N LEU A 251 8.21 19.41 -14.48
CA LEU A 251 8.00 19.87 -15.87
C LEU A 251 8.16 18.76 -16.90
N ARG A 252 9.03 17.78 -16.67
CA ARG A 252 9.09 16.58 -17.53
C ARG A 252 7.75 15.87 -17.56
N ARG A 253 7.13 15.67 -16.40
CA ARG A 253 5.82 15.01 -16.28
C ARG A 253 4.71 15.79 -17.01
N ILE A 254 4.70 17.11 -16.91
CA ILE A 254 3.75 17.96 -17.65
C ILE A 254 4.03 17.90 -19.16
N GLY A 255 5.29 17.91 -19.57
CA GLY A 255 5.70 17.81 -20.96
C GLY A 255 5.30 16.48 -21.60
N GLU A 256 5.46 15.37 -20.90
CA GLU A 256 4.99 14.04 -21.32
C GLU A 256 3.47 14.06 -21.55
N MET A 257 2.69 14.57 -20.60
CA MET A 257 1.24 14.66 -20.73
C MET A 257 0.80 15.52 -21.92
N LEU A 258 1.48 16.64 -22.17
CA LEU A 258 1.24 17.49 -23.33
C LEU A 258 1.64 16.80 -24.63
N ASN A 259 2.73 16.04 -24.65
CA ASN A 259 3.18 15.30 -25.80
C ASN A 259 2.21 14.18 -26.20
N ASP A 260 1.65 13.49 -25.22
CA ASP A 260 0.76 12.33 -25.40
C ASP A 260 -0.69 12.75 -25.73
N LYS A 261 -1.10 13.97 -25.34
CA LYS A 261 -2.48 14.47 -25.53
C LYS A 261 -2.48 15.77 -26.30
N ALA A 262 -2.79 15.71 -27.60
CA ALA A 262 -2.75 16.84 -28.50
C ALA A 262 -3.74 17.98 -28.16
N ASP A 263 -4.85 17.67 -27.53
CA ASP A 263 -5.92 18.58 -27.09
C ASP A 263 -5.66 19.25 -25.74
N LEU A 264 -4.68 18.76 -24.97
CA LEU A 264 -4.37 19.29 -23.65
C LEU A 264 -3.65 20.64 -23.77
N ASN A 265 -4.19 21.66 -23.13
CA ASN A 265 -3.59 22.98 -22.99
C ASN A 265 -3.44 23.30 -21.50
N VAL A 266 -2.31 23.88 -21.09
CA VAL A 266 -2.04 24.22 -19.68
C VAL A 266 -1.70 25.70 -19.52
N HIS A 267 -2.10 26.25 -18.40
CA HIS A 267 -1.68 27.57 -17.93
C HIS A 267 -0.58 27.40 -16.91
N VAL A 268 0.47 28.20 -17.02
CA VAL A 268 1.57 28.31 -16.05
C VAL A 268 1.50 29.68 -15.44
N VAL A 269 1.20 29.75 -14.15
CA VAL A 269 1.12 31.00 -13.43
C VAL A 269 2.24 31.07 -12.40
N VAL A 270 3.09 32.08 -12.53
CA VAL A 270 4.24 32.31 -11.64
C VAL A 270 4.00 33.53 -10.77
N TYR A 271 4.21 33.38 -9.48
CA TYR A 271 4.17 34.44 -8.48
C TYR A 271 5.57 34.68 -7.90
N VAL A 272 5.99 35.95 -7.84
CA VAL A 272 7.20 36.36 -7.11
C VAL A 272 6.88 37.69 -6.41
N LYS A 273 6.80 37.66 -5.08
CA LYS A 273 6.49 38.87 -4.28
C LYS A 273 7.50 39.98 -4.52
N GLY A 274 7.07 41.12 -5.00
CA GLY A 274 7.87 42.32 -5.20
C GLY A 274 8.70 42.33 -6.50
N ASP A 275 8.65 41.27 -7.32
CA ASP A 275 9.48 41.17 -8.55
C ASP A 275 8.67 40.59 -9.72
N THR A 276 8.00 41.47 -10.48
CA THR A 276 7.22 41.10 -11.66
C THR A 276 8.14 40.66 -12.82
N ALA A 277 9.34 41.24 -12.92
CA ALA A 277 10.29 40.90 -13.99
C ALA A 277 10.79 39.47 -13.80
N LEU A 278 11.25 39.08 -12.60
CA LEU A 278 11.66 37.73 -12.29
C LEU A 278 10.49 36.73 -12.44
N ALA A 279 9.26 37.10 -12.05
CA ALA A 279 8.09 36.24 -12.25
C ALA A 279 7.86 35.93 -13.73
N ARG A 280 7.99 36.97 -14.60
CA ARG A 280 7.90 36.81 -16.05
C ARG A 280 9.00 35.89 -16.58
N ASP A 281 10.24 36.14 -16.22
CA ASP A 281 11.39 35.39 -16.73
C ASP A 281 11.30 33.90 -16.33
N ARG A 282 10.83 33.61 -15.12
CA ARG A 282 10.54 32.24 -14.67
C ARG A 282 9.41 31.56 -15.44
N ALA A 283 8.31 32.28 -15.71
CA ALA A 283 7.20 31.75 -16.51
C ALA A 283 7.63 31.40 -17.94
N LEU A 284 8.48 32.25 -18.52
CA LEU A 284 9.06 32.02 -19.85
C LEU A 284 10.07 30.86 -19.82
N ALA A 285 10.87 30.71 -18.74
CA ALA A 285 11.80 29.61 -18.56
C ALA A 285 11.09 28.25 -18.48
N VAL A 286 9.94 28.17 -17.79
CA VAL A 286 9.10 26.96 -17.76
C VAL A 286 8.63 26.59 -19.16
N ARG A 287 8.09 27.55 -19.91
CA ARG A 287 7.64 27.31 -21.29
C ARG A 287 8.80 26.87 -22.20
N GLU A 288 9.94 27.54 -22.09
CA GLU A 288 11.11 27.24 -22.90
C GLU A 288 11.70 25.84 -22.58
N TYR A 289 11.72 25.43 -21.31
CA TYR A 289 12.10 24.09 -20.92
C TYR A 289 11.24 23.03 -21.61
N VAL A 290 9.92 23.16 -21.51
CA VAL A 290 9.00 22.18 -22.14
C VAL A 290 9.17 22.20 -23.66
N ARG A 291 9.31 23.36 -24.30
CA ARG A 291 9.51 23.49 -25.75
C ARG A 291 10.79 22.75 -26.21
N ARG A 292 11.88 22.86 -25.46
CA ARG A 292 13.16 22.19 -25.81
C ARG A 292 13.09 20.69 -25.63
N GLN A 293 12.50 20.23 -24.55
CA GLN A 293 12.42 18.81 -24.24
C GLN A 293 11.35 18.07 -25.07
N TYR A 294 10.29 18.78 -25.47
CA TYR A 294 9.13 18.23 -26.18
C TYR A 294 8.82 19.06 -27.45
N PRO A 295 9.62 18.98 -28.52
CA PRO A 295 9.49 19.84 -29.70
C PRO A 295 8.15 19.70 -30.45
N LYS A 296 7.43 18.59 -30.26
CA LYS A 296 6.07 18.38 -30.84
C LYS A 296 4.99 19.18 -30.12
N VAL A 297 5.25 19.67 -28.91
CA VAL A 297 4.29 20.47 -28.16
C VAL A 297 4.31 21.92 -28.66
N ALA A 298 3.24 22.35 -29.33
CA ALA A 298 3.12 23.71 -29.81
C ALA A 298 3.21 24.72 -28.65
N PRO A 299 4.01 25.80 -28.78
CA PRO A 299 4.21 26.79 -27.70
C PRO A 299 2.91 27.41 -27.15
N ALA A 300 1.91 27.55 -27.99
CA ALA A 300 0.58 28.11 -27.62
C ALA A 300 -0.18 27.23 -26.62
N ARG A 301 0.18 25.94 -26.51
CA ARG A 301 -0.45 25.00 -25.57
C ARG A 301 0.05 25.16 -24.14
N LEU A 302 1.08 25.97 -23.93
CA LEU A 302 1.61 26.33 -22.61
C LEU A 302 1.53 27.84 -22.43
N ALA A 303 0.43 28.34 -21.88
CA ALA A 303 0.18 29.77 -21.72
C ALA A 303 0.80 30.30 -20.40
N PRO A 304 1.87 31.12 -20.47
CA PRO A 304 2.49 31.68 -19.28
C PRO A 304 1.73 32.93 -18.81
N SER A 305 1.63 33.09 -17.48
CA SER A 305 1.17 34.31 -16.80
C SER A 305 2.05 34.55 -15.58
N TRP A 306 2.16 35.78 -15.12
CA TRP A 306 3.04 36.12 -14.00
C TRP A 306 2.52 37.30 -13.19
N PHE A 307 2.85 37.29 -11.90
CA PHE A 307 2.43 38.32 -10.96
C PHE A 307 3.54 38.68 -9.97
N GLY A 308 3.77 39.99 -9.77
CA GLY A 308 4.70 40.55 -8.77
C GLY A 308 4.14 40.59 -7.35
N LYS A 309 3.19 39.69 -7.01
CA LYS A 309 2.55 39.56 -5.70
C LYS A 309 2.69 38.12 -5.19
N PRO A 310 2.53 37.88 -3.88
CA PRO A 310 2.49 36.53 -3.36
C PRO A 310 1.25 35.77 -3.87
N GLU A 311 1.35 34.43 -3.96
CA GLU A 311 0.18 33.61 -4.13
C GLU A 311 -0.53 33.43 -2.79
N SER A 312 -1.87 33.57 -2.79
CA SER A 312 -2.70 33.25 -1.63
C SER A 312 -3.35 31.89 -1.83
N ILE A 313 -3.09 30.94 -0.91
CA ILE A 313 -3.63 29.60 -0.94
C ILE A 313 -4.53 29.41 0.26
N LYS A 314 -5.78 29.00 0.01
CA LYS A 314 -6.71 28.58 1.05
C LYS A 314 -6.55 27.07 1.31
N THR A 315 -6.45 26.73 2.58
CA THR A 315 -6.54 25.36 3.12
C THR A 315 -7.64 25.30 4.18
N ASP A 316 -7.95 24.13 4.70
CA ASP A 316 -8.93 23.98 5.77
C ASP A 316 -8.42 24.60 7.09
N THR A 317 -7.11 24.68 7.26
CA THR A 317 -6.45 25.26 8.45
C THR A 317 -6.25 26.78 8.36
N GLY A 318 -6.45 27.39 7.16
CA GLY A 318 -6.32 28.84 7.01
C GLY A 318 -5.90 29.30 5.62
N THR A 319 -5.45 30.56 5.56
CA THR A 319 -4.93 31.15 4.33
C THR A 319 -3.43 31.35 4.44
N HIS A 320 -2.69 30.79 3.48
CA HIS A 320 -1.23 30.87 3.40
C HIS A 320 -0.80 31.80 2.28
N SER A 321 0.30 32.51 2.50
CA SER A 321 0.87 33.44 1.52
C SER A 321 2.25 32.95 1.10
N LEU A 322 2.41 32.52 -0.15
CA LEU A 322 3.67 32.07 -0.71
C LEU A 322 4.35 33.22 -1.44
N ALA A 323 5.54 33.61 -0.97
CA ALA A 323 6.33 34.69 -1.58
C ALA A 323 6.71 34.38 -3.03
N GLN A 324 6.91 33.10 -3.36
CA GLN A 324 7.16 32.63 -4.72
C GLN A 324 6.53 31.26 -4.92
N SER A 325 5.96 31.03 -6.12
CA SER A 325 5.34 29.76 -6.48
C SER A 325 5.10 29.66 -7.99
N VAL A 326 4.91 28.42 -8.44
CA VAL A 326 4.43 28.10 -9.79
C VAL A 326 3.16 27.26 -9.66
N ASN A 327 2.10 27.70 -10.31
CA ASN A 327 0.86 26.97 -10.41
C ASN A 327 0.63 26.54 -11.87
N ILE A 328 0.31 25.26 -12.09
CA ILE A 328 0.09 24.69 -13.42
C ILE A 328 -1.29 24.05 -13.42
N PHE A 329 -2.14 24.44 -14.36
CA PHE A 329 -3.51 23.92 -14.44
C PHE A 329 -4.06 24.02 -15.85
N THR A 330 -5.11 23.26 -16.15
CA THR A 330 -5.92 23.46 -17.34
C THR A 330 -7.20 24.19 -16.96
N LYS A 331 -7.60 25.13 -17.82
CA LYS A 331 -8.92 25.75 -17.69
C LYS A 331 -9.96 24.69 -18.10
N VAL A 332 -10.81 24.30 -17.18
CA VAL A 332 -12.01 23.51 -17.51
C VAL A 332 -12.92 24.45 -18.28
N GLN A 333 -13.22 24.08 -19.52
CA GLN A 333 -14.22 24.78 -20.34
C GLN A 333 -15.61 24.55 -19.78
#